data_00482bc64ff06f14382e6ac781e21ed8
#
_entry.id   00482bc64ff06f14382e6ac781e21ed8
#
_cell.length_a   1.000
_cell.length_b   1.000
_cell.length_c   1.000
_cell.angle_alpha   90.00
_cell.angle_beta   90.00
_cell.angle_gamma   90.00
#
_symmetry.space_group_name_H-M   'P 1'
#
loop_
_entity.id
_entity.type
_entity.pdbx_description
1 polymer ?
#
loop_
_entity_poly.entity_id
_entity_poly.type
_entity_poly.pdbx_seq_one_letter_code
_entity_poly.pdbx_strand_id
1 'polypeptide(L)'
;MLFHEWSIWLNVFLYFWLFLDLYSELMINRRAFPTSKDFIGSLNAILRIQEVYNLSARALADGDLHQTIPSGGLGADECYELGIGSNDQENYEGVTGWMKEALKRMSPPYEYSGALTKIDVLEYLAWAEYKVSWIKVVP
;
A
#
# COMPACT_ATOMS: atom_id res chain seq x y z
N MET A 1 -46.76 12.70 -35.56
CA MET A 1 -45.35 13.11 -35.57
C MET A 1 -44.87 13.72 -34.22
N LEU A 2 -45.75 14.15 -33.36
CA LEU A 2 -45.42 14.74 -32.05
C LEU A 2 -45.17 13.73 -30.91
N PHE A 3 -45.66 12.49 -31.02
CA PHE A 3 -45.50 11.49 -29.98
C PHE A 3 -44.09 10.86 -29.90
N HIS A 4 -43.30 10.90 -30.99
CA HIS A 4 -41.97 10.33 -31.02
C HIS A 4 -40.94 11.25 -30.30
N GLU A 5 -41.08 12.53 -30.35
CA GLU A 5 -40.20 13.49 -29.66
C GLU A 5 -40.37 13.43 -28.14
N TRP A 6 -41.60 13.28 -27.66
CA TRP A 6 -41.87 13.18 -26.21
C TRP A 6 -41.24 11.90 -25.59
N SER A 7 -41.21 10.84 -26.34
CA SER A 7 -40.55 9.56 -25.91
C SER A 7 -39.05 9.74 -25.72
N ILE A 8 -38.38 10.48 -26.58
CA ILE A 8 -36.94 10.76 -26.49
C ILE A 8 -36.65 11.64 -25.29
N TRP A 9 -37.41 12.69 -25.06
CA TRP A 9 -37.24 13.58 -23.92
C TRP A 9 -37.51 12.87 -22.59
N LEU A 10 -38.48 11.98 -22.50
CA LEU A 10 -38.74 11.15 -21.34
C LEU A 10 -37.59 10.22 -21.03
N ASN A 11 -37.00 9.56 -22.04
CA ASN A 11 -35.84 8.70 -21.85
C ASN A 11 -34.61 9.49 -21.39
N VAL A 12 -34.31 10.64 -22.00
CA VAL A 12 -33.19 11.50 -21.57
C VAL A 12 -33.38 11.97 -20.13
N PHE A 13 -34.62 12.32 -19.75
CA PHE A 13 -34.92 12.75 -18.38
C PHE A 13 -34.78 11.60 -17.37
N LEU A 14 -35.15 10.38 -17.75
CA LEU A 14 -35.04 9.19 -16.93
C LEU A 14 -33.55 8.81 -16.72
N TYR A 15 -32.75 8.87 -17.79
CA TYR A 15 -31.29 8.64 -17.69
C TYR A 15 -30.59 9.70 -16.87
N PHE A 16 -31.01 10.95 -16.99
CA PHE A 16 -30.48 12.05 -16.18
C PHE A 16 -30.81 11.88 -14.69
N TRP A 17 -32.03 11.46 -14.37
CA TRP A 17 -32.45 11.17 -12.99
C TRP A 17 -31.67 9.98 -12.41
N LEU A 18 -31.52 8.91 -13.17
CA LEU A 18 -30.73 7.74 -12.77
C LEU A 18 -29.28 8.10 -12.54
N PHE A 19 -28.72 8.95 -13.41
CA PHE A 19 -27.34 9.46 -13.24
C PHE A 19 -27.19 10.30 -11.97
N LEU A 20 -28.15 11.19 -11.69
CA LEU A 20 -28.14 12.00 -10.46
C LEU A 20 -28.25 11.16 -9.20
N ASP A 21 -29.08 10.13 -9.23
CA ASP A 21 -29.27 9.21 -8.09
C ASP A 21 -27.99 8.42 -7.82
N LEU A 22 -27.39 7.83 -8.87
CA LEU A 22 -26.10 7.14 -8.79
C LEU A 22 -24.97 8.06 -8.33
N TYR A 23 -24.95 9.31 -8.82
CA TYR A 23 -23.97 10.31 -8.42
C TYR A 23 -24.13 10.71 -6.95
N SER A 24 -25.36 10.84 -6.47
CA SER A 24 -25.65 11.16 -5.06
C SER A 24 -25.19 10.02 -4.13
N GLU A 25 -25.46 8.77 -4.48
CA GLU A 25 -24.97 7.62 -3.73
C GLU A 25 -23.43 7.54 -3.69
N LEU A 26 -22.76 7.79 -4.81
CA LEU A 26 -21.30 7.87 -4.87
C LEU A 26 -20.74 8.99 -3.97
N MET A 27 -21.41 10.15 -3.95
CA MET A 27 -20.98 11.28 -3.10
C MET A 27 -21.24 11.04 -1.62
N ILE A 28 -22.32 10.35 -1.25
CA ILE A 28 -22.60 9.95 0.14
C ILE A 28 -21.56 8.92 0.61
N ASN A 29 -21.25 7.95 -0.23
CA ASN A 29 -20.30 6.88 0.08
C ASN A 29 -18.83 7.33 0.00
N ARG A 30 -18.52 8.50 -0.58
CA ARG A 30 -17.16 9.04 -0.65
C ARG A 30 -16.48 9.16 0.72
N ARG A 31 -17.24 9.33 1.80
CA ARG A 31 -16.72 9.38 3.18
C ARG A 31 -16.32 8.01 3.72
N ALA A 32 -16.73 6.92 3.07
CA ALA A 32 -16.39 5.55 3.44
C ALA A 32 -15.12 5.03 2.76
N PHE A 33 -14.54 5.79 1.82
CA PHE A 33 -13.27 5.39 1.20
C PHE A 33 -12.10 5.64 2.14
N PRO A 34 -11.13 4.71 2.19
CA PRO A 34 -9.92 4.88 2.98
C PRO A 34 -9.19 6.19 2.64
N THR A 35 -8.76 6.87 3.66
CA THR A 35 -7.96 8.10 3.56
C THR A 35 -6.48 7.78 3.70
N SER A 36 -5.60 8.75 3.41
CA SER A 36 -4.16 8.61 3.67
C SER A 36 -3.87 8.32 5.15
N LYS A 37 -4.71 8.78 6.08
CA LYS A 37 -4.56 8.47 7.51
C LYS A 37 -4.85 7.00 7.80
N ASP A 38 -5.85 6.42 7.14
CA ASP A 38 -6.19 5.00 7.30
C ASP A 38 -5.07 4.13 6.74
N PHE A 39 -4.48 4.54 5.61
CA PHE A 39 -3.31 3.88 5.02
C PHE A 39 -2.11 3.91 5.98
N ILE A 40 -1.71 5.08 6.48
CA ILE A 40 -0.62 5.21 7.46
C ILE A 40 -0.94 4.42 8.73
N GLY A 41 -2.20 4.43 9.19
CA GLY A 41 -2.64 3.64 10.33
C GLY A 41 -2.45 2.14 10.13
N SER A 42 -2.74 1.63 8.93
CA SER A 42 -2.54 0.22 8.58
C SER A 42 -1.06 -0.17 8.50
N LEU A 43 -0.20 0.67 7.93
CA LEU A 43 1.26 0.46 7.92
C LEU A 43 1.80 0.36 9.36
N ASN A 44 1.45 1.33 10.21
CA ASN A 44 1.87 1.34 11.60
C ASN A 44 1.37 0.11 12.38
N ALA A 45 0.17 -0.38 12.07
CA ALA A 45 -0.35 -1.61 12.68
C ALA A 45 0.49 -2.84 12.30
N ILE A 46 0.88 -2.96 11.03
CA ILE A 46 1.75 -4.05 10.55
C ILE A 46 3.13 -3.99 11.21
N LEU A 47 3.76 -2.80 11.26
CA LEU A 47 5.05 -2.61 11.90
C LEU A 47 5.00 -2.94 13.39
N ARG A 48 3.92 -2.58 14.07
CA ARG A 48 3.72 -2.93 15.48
C ARG A 48 3.56 -4.43 15.71
N ILE A 49 2.85 -5.12 14.81
CA ILE A 49 2.74 -6.60 14.86
C ILE A 49 4.12 -7.22 14.65
N GLN A 50 4.88 -6.71 13.70
CA GLN A 50 6.27 -7.15 13.45
C GLN A 50 7.13 -7.06 14.70
N GLU A 51 7.08 -5.94 15.39
CA GLU A 51 7.87 -5.69 16.60
C GLU A 51 7.42 -6.60 17.76
N VAL A 52 6.12 -6.63 18.06
CA VAL A 52 5.56 -7.39 19.19
C VAL A 52 5.82 -8.88 19.07
N TYR A 53 5.71 -9.44 17.86
CA TYR A 53 5.90 -10.87 17.61
C TYR A 53 7.30 -11.21 17.08
N ASN A 54 8.20 -10.22 16.99
CA ASN A 54 9.56 -10.36 16.47
C ASN A 54 9.61 -11.08 15.12
N LEU A 55 8.73 -10.67 14.19
CA LEU A 55 8.62 -11.28 12.87
C LEU A 55 9.63 -10.67 11.91
N SER A 56 10.18 -11.49 11.02
CA SER A 56 11.01 -10.96 9.95
C SER A 56 10.16 -10.26 8.88
N ALA A 57 10.71 -9.23 8.24
CA ALA A 57 10.07 -8.56 7.10
C ALA A 57 9.68 -9.57 6.01
N ARG A 58 10.50 -10.58 5.79
CA ARG A 58 10.24 -11.67 4.84
C ARG A 58 9.02 -12.50 5.20
N ALA A 59 8.87 -12.94 6.45
CA ALA A 59 7.74 -13.76 6.88
C ALA A 59 6.42 -13.00 6.71
N LEU A 60 6.41 -11.72 7.11
CA LEU A 60 5.25 -10.84 6.90
C LEU A 60 4.96 -10.64 5.40
N ALA A 61 5.99 -10.37 4.62
CA ALA A 61 5.84 -10.13 3.19
C ALA A 61 5.38 -11.38 2.42
N ASP A 62 5.75 -12.58 2.86
CA ASP A 62 5.28 -13.83 2.28
C ASP A 62 3.89 -14.25 2.81
N GLY A 63 3.36 -13.53 3.81
CA GLY A 63 2.08 -13.86 4.46
C GLY A 63 2.16 -15.11 5.35
N ASP A 64 3.36 -15.54 5.71
CA ASP A 64 3.60 -16.71 6.57
C ASP A 64 3.52 -16.28 8.05
N LEU A 65 2.33 -16.26 8.58
CA LEU A 65 2.02 -15.96 9.96
C LEU A 65 1.64 -17.26 10.70
N HIS A 66 2.65 -18.04 11.10
CA HIS A 66 2.46 -19.21 11.96
C HIS A 66 1.20 -20.08 11.68
N GLN A 67 1.24 -20.94 10.67
CA GLN A 67 0.20 -21.94 10.38
C GLN A 67 -1.16 -21.37 9.92
N THR A 68 -1.28 -20.10 9.60
CA THR A 68 -2.45 -19.57 8.94
C THR A 68 -2.41 -19.88 7.43
N ILE A 69 -3.58 -19.93 6.81
CA ILE A 69 -3.70 -20.06 5.35
C ILE A 69 -2.91 -18.90 4.74
N PRO A 70 -1.94 -19.16 3.84
CA PRO A 70 -1.17 -18.09 3.22
C PRO A 70 -2.13 -17.09 2.56
N SER A 71 -2.17 -15.89 3.09
CA SER A 71 -2.77 -14.76 2.38
C SER A 71 -1.85 -14.34 1.25
N GLY A 72 -2.37 -13.69 0.22
CA GLY A 72 -1.52 -13.15 -0.85
C GLY A 72 -0.38 -12.33 -0.23
N GLY A 73 0.85 -12.59 -0.66
CA GLY A 73 2.02 -11.88 -0.15
C GLY A 73 2.00 -10.40 -0.53
N LEU A 74 2.79 -9.60 0.18
CA LEU A 74 2.98 -8.19 -0.15
C LEU A 74 3.80 -8.05 -1.44
N GLY A 75 3.52 -7.04 -2.25
CA GLY A 75 4.32 -6.69 -3.42
C GLY A 75 5.54 -5.82 -3.07
N ALA A 76 6.25 -5.37 -4.10
CA ALA A 76 7.43 -4.52 -3.92
C ALA A 76 7.07 -3.14 -3.36
N ASP A 77 5.95 -2.56 -3.82
CA ASP A 77 5.49 -1.24 -3.39
C ASP A 77 5.09 -1.26 -1.90
N GLU A 78 4.35 -2.26 -1.46
CA GLU A 78 3.94 -2.39 -0.06
C GLU A 78 5.14 -2.60 0.87
N CYS A 79 6.15 -3.39 0.43
CA CYS A 79 7.39 -3.54 1.19
C CYS A 79 8.15 -2.23 1.28
N TYR A 80 8.19 -1.43 0.22
CA TYR A 80 8.82 -0.12 0.22
C TYR A 80 8.12 0.85 1.17
N GLU A 81 6.79 0.92 1.16
CA GLU A 81 6.01 1.76 2.07
C GLU A 81 6.22 1.37 3.54
N LEU A 82 6.32 0.08 3.85
CA LEU A 82 6.65 -0.40 5.20
C LEU A 82 8.09 -0.01 5.60
N GLY A 83 9.01 0.00 4.65
CA GLY A 83 10.36 0.51 4.85
C GLY A 83 10.38 1.99 5.17
N ILE A 84 9.60 2.82 4.46
CA ILE A 84 9.44 4.26 4.77
C ILE A 84 8.83 4.43 6.17
N GLY A 85 7.76 3.71 6.50
CA GLY A 85 7.15 3.76 7.82
C GLY A 85 8.12 3.36 8.94
N SER A 86 9.01 2.40 8.70
CA SER A 86 10.08 2.04 9.63
C SER A 86 11.11 3.17 9.79
N ASN A 87 11.42 3.91 8.71
CA ASN A 87 12.32 5.06 8.76
C ASN A 87 11.73 6.21 9.59
N ASP A 88 10.43 6.46 9.47
CA ASP A 88 9.71 7.46 10.27
C ASP A 88 9.74 7.14 11.77
N GLN A 89 9.87 5.87 12.11
CA GLN A 89 10.03 5.38 13.49
C GLN A 89 11.51 5.26 13.91
N GLU A 90 12.46 5.70 13.08
CA GLU A 90 13.90 5.59 13.29
C GLU A 90 14.41 4.15 13.48
N ASN A 91 13.61 3.16 13.03
CA ASN A 91 13.98 1.75 13.06
C ASN A 91 14.77 1.37 11.81
N TYR A 92 16.04 1.71 11.76
CA TYR A 92 16.88 1.51 10.56
C TYR A 92 17.18 0.05 10.24
N GLU A 93 17.13 -0.84 11.23
CA GLU A 93 17.21 -2.30 10.97
C GLU A 93 15.95 -2.79 10.26
N GLY A 94 14.78 -2.29 10.67
CA GLY A 94 13.51 -2.54 9.99
C GLY A 94 13.53 -2.03 8.55
N VAL A 95 14.01 -0.80 8.31
CA VAL A 95 14.20 -0.23 6.96
C VAL A 95 15.02 -1.15 6.09
N THR A 96 16.19 -1.60 6.60
CA THR A 96 17.09 -2.50 5.86
C THR A 96 16.39 -3.81 5.49
N GLY A 97 15.60 -4.38 6.39
CA GLY A 97 14.83 -5.59 6.14
C GLY A 97 13.79 -5.42 5.04
N TRP A 98 12.97 -4.38 5.14
CA TRP A 98 11.90 -4.10 4.19
C TRP A 98 12.41 -3.71 2.80
N MET A 99 13.47 -2.89 2.72
CA MET A 99 14.05 -2.50 1.44
C MET A 99 14.70 -3.68 0.71
N LYS A 100 15.31 -4.62 1.44
CA LYS A 100 15.83 -5.87 0.83
C LYS A 100 14.71 -6.75 0.28
N GLU A 101 13.58 -6.86 0.97
CA GLU A 101 12.42 -7.59 0.45
C GLU A 101 11.78 -6.87 -0.74
N ALA A 102 11.70 -5.54 -0.75
CA ALA A 102 11.23 -4.77 -1.90
C ALA A 102 12.09 -5.04 -3.14
N LEU A 103 13.43 -4.95 -3.03
CA LEU A 103 14.36 -5.24 -4.13
C LEU A 103 14.20 -6.65 -4.68
N LYS A 104 14.03 -7.63 -3.80
CA LYS A 104 13.82 -9.02 -4.19
C LYS A 104 12.53 -9.17 -5.01
N ARG A 105 11.45 -8.49 -4.61
CA ARG A 105 10.15 -8.55 -5.27
C ARG A 105 10.08 -7.75 -6.57
N MET A 106 11.05 -6.89 -6.83
CA MET A 106 11.26 -6.22 -8.13
C MET A 106 12.01 -7.07 -9.15
N SER A 107 12.39 -8.31 -8.80
CA SER A 107 13.19 -9.21 -9.64
C SER A 107 12.48 -10.55 -9.81
N PRO A 108 12.76 -11.32 -10.87
CA PRO A 108 12.22 -12.65 -11.05
C PRO A 108 12.45 -13.54 -9.80
N PRO A 109 11.46 -14.38 -9.41
CA PRO A 109 10.29 -14.79 -10.16
C PRO A 109 9.07 -13.86 -10.05
N TYR A 110 9.15 -12.74 -9.36
CA TYR A 110 8.04 -11.80 -9.20
C TYR A 110 7.90 -10.91 -10.44
N GLU A 111 6.68 -10.70 -10.90
CA GLU A 111 6.38 -9.73 -11.93
C GLU A 111 6.10 -8.37 -11.26
N TYR A 112 6.91 -7.38 -11.60
CA TYR A 112 6.75 -6.02 -11.09
C TYR A 112 6.61 -5.04 -12.25
N SER A 113 5.52 -4.29 -12.27
CA SER A 113 5.20 -3.28 -13.28
C SER A 113 4.81 -1.92 -12.67
N GLY A 114 5.10 -1.70 -11.38
CA GLY A 114 4.79 -0.47 -10.67
C GLY A 114 5.68 0.71 -11.04
N ALA A 115 5.39 1.86 -10.46
CA ALA A 115 6.13 3.11 -10.69
C ALA A 115 7.43 3.21 -9.86
N LEU A 116 7.55 2.42 -8.78
CA LEU A 116 8.72 2.40 -7.91
C LEU A 116 9.96 1.93 -8.68
N THR A 117 11.06 2.66 -8.56
CA THR A 117 12.32 2.28 -9.21
C THR A 117 13.29 1.62 -8.23
N LYS A 118 14.22 0.80 -8.76
CA LYS A 118 15.28 0.21 -7.93
C LYS A 118 16.16 1.28 -7.27
N ILE A 119 16.27 2.46 -7.89
CA ILE A 119 17.07 3.57 -7.37
C ILE A 119 16.44 4.09 -6.08
N ASP A 120 15.12 4.28 -6.06
CA ASP A 120 14.40 4.75 -4.86
C ASP A 120 14.62 3.81 -3.68
N VAL A 121 14.53 2.50 -3.91
CA VAL A 121 14.74 1.49 -2.86
C VAL A 121 16.18 1.45 -2.38
N LEU A 122 17.16 1.56 -3.30
CA LEU A 122 18.59 1.54 -2.98
C LEU A 122 19.01 2.78 -2.19
N GLU A 123 18.40 3.94 -2.44
CA GLU A 123 18.66 5.16 -1.69
C GLU A 123 18.32 4.99 -0.21
N TYR A 124 17.11 4.51 0.10
CA TYR A 124 16.71 4.24 1.49
C TYR A 124 17.53 3.12 2.12
N LEU A 125 17.87 2.08 1.36
CA LEU A 125 18.71 0.98 1.85
C LEU A 125 20.10 1.49 2.24
N ALA A 126 20.76 2.26 1.38
CA ALA A 126 22.08 2.81 1.64
C ALA A 126 22.05 3.74 2.86
N TRP A 127 21.03 4.58 2.97
CA TRP A 127 20.84 5.44 4.13
C TRP A 127 20.68 4.64 5.42
N ALA A 128 19.83 3.61 5.42
CA ALA A 128 19.60 2.79 6.59
C ALA A 128 20.87 2.01 7.01
N GLU A 129 21.60 1.43 6.07
CA GLU A 129 22.86 0.72 6.35
C GLU A 129 23.92 1.67 6.92
N TYR A 130 24.00 2.90 6.41
CA TYR A 130 24.85 3.93 7.00
C TYR A 130 24.45 4.23 8.45
N LYS A 131 23.17 4.42 8.73
CA LYS A 131 22.67 4.69 10.09
C LYS A 131 22.93 3.54 11.05
N VAL A 132 22.66 2.31 10.63
CA VAL A 132 22.94 1.11 11.44
C VAL A 132 24.42 0.98 11.75
N SER A 133 25.31 1.23 10.78
CA SER A 133 26.76 1.19 11.00
C SER A 133 27.23 2.29 11.96
N TRP A 134 26.66 3.49 11.83
CA TRP A 134 26.97 4.62 12.71
C TRP A 134 26.58 4.35 14.16
N ILE A 135 25.37 3.83 14.41
CA ILE A 135 24.89 3.50 15.75
C ILE A 135 25.78 2.45 16.44
N LYS A 136 26.35 1.51 15.66
CA LYS A 136 27.24 0.46 16.19
C LYS A 136 28.65 0.96 16.51
N VAL A 137 29.07 2.08 15.96
CA VAL A 137 30.45 2.63 16.12
C VAL A 137 30.53 3.70 17.20
N VAL A 138 29.44 4.40 17.46
CA VAL A 138 29.39 5.46 18.49
C VAL A 138 28.88 4.85 19.79
N PRO A 139 29.72 4.75 20.84
CA PRO A 139 29.33 4.21 22.15
C PRO A 139 28.35 5.10 22.88
#